data_a1912513ddb05fa1aecca64e4ca49285
#
_entry.id   a1912513ddb05fa1aecca64e4ca49285
#
_cell.length_a   1.000
_cell.length_b   1.000
_cell.length_c   1.000
_cell.angle_alpha   90.00
_cell.angle_beta   90.00
_cell.angle_gamma   90.00
#
_symmetry.space_group_name_H-M   'P 1'
#
loop_
_entity.id
_entity.type
_entity.pdbx_description
1 polymer ?
#
loop_
_entity_poly.entity_id
_entity_poly.type
_entity_poly.pdbx_seq_one_letter_code
_entity_poly.pdbx_strand_id
1 'polypeptide(L)'
;DLLQGLRAPVVDMTDGELSDFNRLLPWAAMTSDPAGRIIGMPWSSTKRAAVHQLIDRRQTAFNEAFPLKDKHVLEIGCFEGIHTLGLNLLGARVTGVDSRTENILKSIARLWAYGFPHETILWNIEEAPPATLPAAWDVLHHIGVLYHVTNPVEHLLEVLPKTRRAVLLDTHVSENLETATDSYVVAGKSY
;
A
#
# COMPACT_ATOMS: atom_id res chain seq x y z
N ASP A 1 0.73 20.61 -8.77
CA ASP A 1 1.75 19.81 -8.06
C ASP A 1 1.10 19.25 -6.79
N LEU A 2 0.95 17.92 -6.71
CA LEU A 2 0.27 17.21 -5.61
C LEU A 2 1.00 17.37 -4.25
N LEU A 3 2.27 17.74 -4.30
CA LEU A 3 3.13 17.90 -3.12
C LEU A 3 3.32 19.37 -2.74
N GLN A 4 2.73 20.29 -3.51
CA GLN A 4 2.87 21.72 -3.25
C GLN A 4 2.13 22.12 -1.96
N GLY A 5 2.87 22.64 -0.99
CA GLY A 5 2.35 23.03 0.32
C GLY A 5 2.49 21.99 1.42
N LEU A 6 2.97 20.79 1.11
CA LEU A 6 3.34 19.81 2.14
C LEU A 6 4.69 20.20 2.79
N ARG A 7 4.72 20.24 4.12
CA ARG A 7 5.97 20.25 4.87
C ARG A 7 6.54 18.84 4.93
N ALA A 8 7.10 18.38 3.82
CA ALA A 8 7.70 17.07 3.73
C ALA A 8 9.16 17.14 4.18
N PRO A 9 9.59 16.44 5.23
CA PRO A 9 10.99 16.44 5.68
C PRO A 9 11.99 16.16 4.55
N VAL A 10 11.61 15.35 3.58
CA VAL A 10 12.46 15.03 2.43
C VAL A 10 12.86 16.25 1.61
N VAL A 11 12.05 17.31 1.58
CA VAL A 11 12.35 18.55 0.83
C VAL A 11 13.56 19.27 1.43
N ASP A 12 13.68 19.23 2.75
CA ASP A 12 14.74 19.90 3.50
C ASP A 12 16.01 19.05 3.62
N MET A 13 15.96 17.76 3.26
CA MET A 13 17.13 16.86 3.28
C MET A 13 18.17 17.30 2.24
N THR A 14 19.41 17.37 2.68
CA THR A 14 20.56 17.39 1.75
C THR A 14 20.68 16.06 1.00
N ASP A 15 21.43 16.04 -0.09
CA ASP A 15 21.67 14.79 -0.84
C ASP A 15 22.40 13.73 0.00
N GLY A 16 23.25 14.16 0.94
CA GLY A 16 23.91 13.27 1.91
C GLY A 16 22.90 12.60 2.85
N GLU A 17 22.03 13.39 3.47
CA GLU A 17 20.99 12.89 4.37
C GLU A 17 19.98 11.98 3.64
N LEU A 18 19.61 12.32 2.40
CA LEU A 18 18.76 11.46 1.59
C LEU A 18 19.46 10.13 1.23
N SER A 19 20.75 10.19 0.94
CA SER A 19 21.57 8.98 0.72
C SER A 19 21.60 8.10 1.96
N ASP A 20 21.77 8.70 3.15
CA ASP A 20 21.76 7.98 4.43
C ASP A 20 20.38 7.37 4.71
N PHE A 21 19.32 8.13 4.50
CA PHE A 21 17.94 7.67 4.61
C PHE A 21 17.67 6.46 3.71
N ASN A 22 18.12 6.52 2.46
CA ASN A 22 17.95 5.42 1.50
C ASN A 22 18.74 4.15 1.90
N ARG A 23 19.80 4.28 2.71
CA ARG A 23 20.59 3.13 3.21
C ARG A 23 20.05 2.53 4.51
N LEU A 24 19.17 3.24 5.21
CA LEU A 24 18.65 2.81 6.51
C LEU A 24 17.85 1.51 6.45
N LEU A 25 17.11 1.29 5.38
CA LEU A 25 16.19 0.17 5.23
C LEU A 25 16.42 -0.54 3.89
N PRO A 26 16.20 -1.86 3.83
CA PRO A 26 16.33 -2.63 2.59
C PRO A 26 15.09 -2.40 1.69
N TRP A 27 15.00 -1.22 1.10
CA TRP A 27 13.91 -0.84 0.22
C TRP A 27 13.74 -1.81 -0.96
N ALA A 28 12.51 -1.96 -1.42
CA ALA A 28 12.15 -2.75 -2.60
C ALA A 28 11.31 -1.94 -3.60
N ALA A 29 11.12 -0.66 -3.35
CA ALA A 29 10.39 0.23 -4.24
C ALA A 29 10.91 1.67 -4.13
N MET A 30 10.80 2.40 -5.24
CA MET A 30 11.24 3.77 -5.36
C MET A 30 10.07 4.71 -5.57
N THR A 31 10.13 5.86 -4.90
CA THR A 31 9.29 7.03 -5.17
C THR A 31 10.19 8.22 -5.42
N SER A 32 9.65 9.34 -5.90
CA SER A 32 10.42 10.58 -6.06
C SER A 32 9.84 11.69 -5.20
N ASP A 33 10.72 12.57 -4.72
CA ASP A 33 10.32 13.83 -4.10
C ASP A 33 9.89 14.86 -5.16
N PRO A 34 9.41 16.07 -4.77
CA PRO A 34 9.03 17.11 -5.72
C PRO A 34 10.16 17.60 -6.61
N ALA A 35 11.43 17.46 -6.19
CA ALA A 35 12.61 17.80 -6.97
C ALA A 35 13.07 16.66 -7.91
N GLY A 36 12.40 15.52 -7.88
CA GLY A 36 12.75 14.34 -8.67
C GLY A 36 13.85 13.47 -8.06
N ARG A 37 14.28 13.73 -6.82
CA ARG A 37 15.26 12.88 -6.12
C ARG A 37 14.59 11.60 -5.66
N ILE A 38 15.35 10.50 -5.67
CA ILE A 38 14.82 9.16 -5.40
C ILE A 38 14.78 8.86 -3.90
N ILE A 39 13.62 8.38 -3.44
CA ILE A 39 13.39 7.83 -2.11
C ILE A 39 13.16 6.33 -2.23
N GLY A 40 13.98 5.57 -1.53
CA GLY A 40 14.03 4.12 -1.64
C GLY A 40 15.09 3.65 -2.63
N MET A 41 15.14 2.35 -2.86
CA MET A 41 16.07 1.71 -3.79
C MET A 41 15.33 0.75 -4.70
N PRO A 42 15.85 0.47 -5.92
CA PRO A 42 15.24 -0.53 -6.78
C PRO A 42 15.40 -1.91 -6.16
N TRP A 43 14.38 -2.71 -6.24
CA TRP A 43 14.52 -4.14 -6.01
C TRP A 43 15.55 -4.67 -7.02
N SER A 44 16.40 -5.60 -6.57
CA SER A 44 17.43 -6.25 -7.40
C SER A 44 16.88 -7.00 -8.63
N SER A 45 15.55 -7.18 -8.74
CA SER A 45 14.89 -7.75 -9.90
C SER A 45 14.39 -6.64 -10.82
N THR A 46 14.62 -6.78 -12.10
CA THR A 46 14.26 -5.88 -13.20
C THR A 46 12.78 -5.42 -13.23
N LYS A 47 11.89 -6.08 -12.49
CA LYS A 47 10.44 -5.81 -12.50
C LYS A 47 10.00 -4.58 -11.69
N ARG A 48 10.84 -4.07 -10.76
CA ARG A 48 10.53 -2.91 -9.91
C ARG A 48 11.64 -1.85 -9.96
N ALA A 49 12.37 -1.81 -11.07
CA ALA A 49 13.42 -0.81 -11.28
C ALA A 49 12.89 0.59 -11.63
N ALA A 50 11.58 0.73 -11.86
CA ALA A 50 10.98 2.02 -12.17
C ALA A 50 10.51 2.74 -10.90
N VAL A 51 10.60 4.07 -10.92
CA VAL A 51 10.00 4.93 -9.88
C VAL A 51 8.49 4.76 -9.93
N HIS A 52 7.89 4.49 -8.80
CA HIS A 52 6.43 4.38 -8.69
C HIS A 52 5.78 5.74 -8.86
N GLN A 53 4.70 5.78 -9.61
CA GLN A 53 3.80 6.92 -9.64
C GLN A 53 3.16 7.07 -8.25
N LEU A 54 3.19 8.29 -7.69
CA LEU A 54 2.76 8.55 -6.32
C LEU A 54 1.28 8.26 -6.09
N ILE A 55 0.42 8.48 -7.11
CA ILE A 55 -0.96 8.01 -7.08
C ILE A 55 -1.11 6.97 -8.19
N ASP A 56 -1.38 5.74 -7.78
CA ASP A 56 -1.65 4.64 -8.71
C ASP A 56 -2.90 4.94 -9.54
N ARG A 57 -2.90 4.55 -10.82
CA ARG A 57 -4.03 4.78 -11.74
C ARG A 57 -5.36 4.20 -11.23
N ARG A 58 -5.32 3.09 -10.48
CA ARG A 58 -6.52 2.47 -9.89
C ARG A 58 -7.07 3.33 -8.78
N GLN A 59 -6.21 3.94 -7.97
CA GLN A 59 -6.60 4.90 -6.93
C GLN A 59 -7.18 6.18 -7.54
N THR A 60 -6.60 6.67 -8.65
CA THR A 60 -7.13 7.82 -9.39
C THR A 60 -8.54 7.53 -9.91
N ALA A 61 -8.71 6.42 -10.64
CA ALA A 61 -10.01 6.03 -11.18
C ALA A 61 -11.06 5.79 -10.08
N PHE A 62 -10.64 5.17 -8.97
CA PHE A 62 -11.52 4.97 -7.82
C PHE A 62 -11.93 6.30 -7.18
N ASN A 63 -11.00 7.24 -7.00
CA ASN A 63 -11.28 8.55 -6.43
C ASN A 63 -12.18 9.43 -7.32
N GLU A 64 -12.13 9.26 -8.64
CA GLU A 64 -13.07 9.91 -9.57
C GLU A 64 -14.49 9.42 -9.36
N ALA A 65 -14.66 8.10 -9.14
CA ALA A 65 -15.97 7.50 -8.90
C ALA A 65 -16.46 7.67 -7.45
N PHE A 66 -15.52 7.66 -6.49
CA PHE A 66 -15.80 7.76 -5.06
C PHE A 66 -14.72 8.61 -4.38
N PRO A 67 -14.96 9.91 -4.14
CA PRO A 67 -13.98 10.82 -3.55
C PRO A 67 -13.50 10.37 -2.17
N LEU A 68 -12.18 10.24 -2.04
CA LEU A 68 -11.51 9.73 -0.84
C LEU A 68 -11.24 10.79 0.22
N LYS A 69 -11.37 12.08 -0.12
CA LYS A 69 -11.12 13.16 0.82
C LYS A 69 -11.95 12.96 2.10
N ASP A 70 -11.27 13.06 3.25
CA ASP A 70 -11.83 12.91 4.60
C ASP A 70 -12.42 11.51 4.89
N LYS A 71 -12.17 10.50 4.04
CA LYS A 71 -12.57 9.12 4.29
C LYS A 71 -11.52 8.38 5.08
N HIS A 72 -11.98 7.50 5.97
CA HIS A 72 -11.12 6.53 6.63
C HIS A 72 -10.96 5.31 5.73
N VAL A 73 -9.75 5.02 5.32
CA VAL A 73 -9.39 3.88 4.46
C VAL A 73 -8.61 2.87 5.28
N LEU A 74 -9.07 1.61 5.29
CA LEU A 74 -8.22 0.48 5.68
C LEU A 74 -7.52 -0.04 4.44
N GLU A 75 -6.19 -0.03 4.45
CA GLU A 75 -5.36 -0.61 3.40
C GLU A 75 -4.77 -1.93 3.86
N ILE A 76 -5.15 -3.02 3.21
CA ILE A 76 -4.60 -4.36 3.44
C ILE A 76 -3.38 -4.57 2.54
N GLY A 77 -2.24 -4.95 3.15
CA GLY A 77 -0.98 -5.14 2.46
C GLY A 77 -0.33 -3.82 2.06
N CYS A 78 -0.12 -2.91 3.02
CA CYS A 78 0.42 -1.58 2.75
C CYS A 78 1.89 -1.60 2.25
N PHE A 79 2.57 -2.75 2.37
CA PHE A 79 3.94 -2.94 1.90
C PHE A 79 4.87 -1.82 2.40
N GLU A 80 5.53 -1.09 1.51
CA GLU A 80 6.41 0.04 1.83
C GLU A 80 5.69 1.40 1.81
N GLY A 81 4.37 1.41 1.93
CA GLY A 81 3.57 2.64 2.04
C GLY A 81 3.36 3.41 0.74
N ILE A 82 3.56 2.79 -0.44
CA ILE A 82 3.42 3.49 -1.73
C ILE A 82 1.96 3.83 -2.01
N HIS A 83 1.07 2.85 -1.90
CA HIS A 83 -0.36 3.09 -2.06
C HIS A 83 -0.92 3.92 -0.91
N THR A 84 -0.42 3.69 0.32
CA THR A 84 -0.75 4.51 1.49
C THR A 84 -0.46 5.99 1.22
N LEU A 85 0.72 6.30 0.65
CA LEU A 85 1.09 7.65 0.27
C LEU A 85 0.12 8.22 -0.77
N GLY A 86 -0.22 7.45 -1.82
CA GLY A 86 -1.19 7.85 -2.83
C GLY A 86 -2.58 8.17 -2.25
N LEU A 87 -3.07 7.34 -1.33
CA LEU A 87 -4.35 7.54 -0.64
C LEU A 87 -4.33 8.82 0.24
N ASN A 88 -3.23 9.05 0.96
CA ASN A 88 -3.06 10.29 1.73
C ASN A 88 -3.02 11.54 0.83
N LEU A 89 -2.36 11.46 -0.33
CA LEU A 89 -2.35 12.54 -1.33
C LEU A 89 -3.75 12.84 -1.88
N LEU A 90 -4.63 11.86 -1.92
CA LEU A 90 -6.05 12.03 -2.27
C LEU A 90 -6.90 12.51 -1.10
N GLY A 91 -6.29 12.83 0.04
CA GLY A 91 -6.94 13.39 1.22
C GLY A 91 -7.63 12.36 2.13
N ALA A 92 -7.34 11.08 1.96
CA ALA A 92 -7.82 10.04 2.87
C ALA A 92 -7.04 10.05 4.20
N ARG A 93 -7.67 9.58 5.28
CA ARG A 93 -6.98 9.09 6.47
C ARG A 93 -6.81 7.59 6.33
N VAL A 94 -5.57 7.11 6.36
CA VAL A 94 -5.27 5.71 6.05
C VAL A 94 -4.74 4.98 7.28
N THR A 95 -5.32 3.81 7.56
CA THR A 95 -4.74 2.80 8.44
C THR A 95 -4.17 1.69 7.56
N GLY A 96 -2.85 1.60 7.48
CA GLY A 96 -2.14 0.58 6.69
C GLY A 96 -1.86 -0.68 7.50
N VAL A 97 -2.07 -1.84 6.90
CA VAL A 97 -1.85 -3.14 7.53
C VAL A 97 -0.86 -3.96 6.70
N ASP A 98 0.10 -4.60 7.35
CA ASP A 98 0.99 -5.59 6.73
C ASP A 98 1.40 -6.65 7.76
N SER A 99 1.70 -7.87 7.30
CA SER A 99 2.14 -8.97 8.15
C SER A 99 3.64 -8.92 8.48
N ARG A 100 4.41 -8.05 7.81
CA ARG A 100 5.86 -7.96 7.96
C ARG A 100 6.28 -6.70 8.69
N THR A 101 6.95 -6.84 9.82
CA THR A 101 7.53 -5.71 10.57
C THR A 101 8.41 -4.81 9.69
N GLU A 102 9.19 -5.40 8.78
CA GLU A 102 10.03 -4.66 7.85
C GLU A 102 9.20 -3.72 6.96
N ASN A 103 8.09 -4.20 6.41
CA ASN A 103 7.19 -3.39 5.58
C ASN A 103 6.56 -2.26 6.38
N ILE A 104 6.12 -2.54 7.61
CA ILE A 104 5.59 -1.52 8.53
C ILE A 104 6.61 -0.41 8.76
N LEU A 105 7.86 -0.76 9.09
CA LEU A 105 8.92 0.23 9.31
C LEU A 105 9.22 1.07 8.07
N LYS A 106 9.26 0.44 6.89
CA LYS A 106 9.44 1.14 5.61
C LYS A 106 8.28 2.08 5.31
N SER A 107 7.04 1.63 5.54
CA SER A 107 5.84 2.45 5.37
C SER A 107 5.87 3.68 6.28
N ILE A 108 6.18 3.51 7.56
CA ILE A 108 6.34 4.61 8.52
C ILE A 108 7.41 5.61 8.04
N ALA A 109 8.59 5.10 7.67
CA ALA A 109 9.70 5.95 7.22
C ALA A 109 9.34 6.74 5.95
N ARG A 110 8.68 6.09 4.98
CA ARG A 110 8.25 6.75 3.74
C ARG A 110 7.21 7.83 4.01
N LEU A 111 6.16 7.52 4.77
CA LEU A 111 5.11 8.49 5.09
C LEU A 111 5.67 9.67 5.87
N TRP A 112 6.56 9.43 6.84
CA TRP A 112 7.26 10.49 7.57
C TRP A 112 8.05 11.39 6.61
N ALA A 113 8.80 10.80 5.67
CA ALA A 113 9.59 11.58 4.71
C ALA A 113 8.73 12.54 3.87
N TYR A 114 7.50 12.14 3.57
CA TYR A 114 6.53 12.97 2.85
C TYR A 114 5.64 13.83 3.75
N GLY A 115 5.84 13.80 5.08
CA GLY A 115 5.08 14.62 6.04
C GLY A 115 3.66 14.16 6.30
N PHE A 116 3.34 12.90 6.00
CA PHE A 116 2.03 12.31 6.28
C PHE A 116 2.00 11.56 7.61
N PRO A 117 0.82 11.50 8.27
CA PRO A 117 0.63 10.60 9.40
C PRO A 117 0.81 9.14 8.97
N HIS A 118 1.24 8.30 9.91
CA HIS A 118 1.55 6.89 9.68
C HIS A 118 0.80 6.02 10.70
N GLU A 119 -0.47 5.82 10.46
CA GLU A 119 -1.26 4.83 11.20
C GLU A 119 -1.02 3.45 10.56
N THR A 120 -0.15 2.64 11.16
CA THR A 120 0.18 1.30 10.66
C THR A 120 -0.02 0.24 11.73
N ILE A 121 -0.50 -0.93 11.32
CA ILE A 121 -0.78 -2.06 12.21
C ILE A 121 -0.09 -3.30 11.65
N LEU A 122 0.73 -3.95 12.49
CA LEU A 122 1.27 -5.27 12.19
C LEU A 122 0.17 -6.30 12.39
N TRP A 123 -0.31 -6.89 11.30
CA TRP A 123 -1.34 -7.91 11.34
C TRP A 123 -1.17 -8.89 10.18
N ASN A 124 -1.04 -10.17 10.52
CA ASN A 124 -1.23 -11.26 9.58
C ASN A 124 -2.74 -11.49 9.43
N ILE A 125 -3.28 -11.16 8.26
CA ILE A 125 -4.72 -11.21 7.98
C ILE A 125 -5.33 -12.63 8.00
N GLU A 126 -4.51 -13.67 8.11
CA GLU A 126 -4.93 -15.04 8.35
C GLU A 126 -5.10 -15.38 9.84
N GLU A 127 -4.81 -14.41 10.72
CA GLU A 127 -4.98 -14.51 12.15
C GLU A 127 -6.12 -13.59 12.64
N ALA A 128 -6.57 -13.80 13.87
CA ALA A 128 -7.58 -12.95 14.47
C ALA A 128 -7.15 -11.46 14.43
N PRO A 129 -8.07 -10.53 14.09
CA PRO A 129 -7.76 -9.11 14.06
C PRO A 129 -7.25 -8.61 15.42
N PRO A 130 -6.19 -7.79 15.44
CA PRO A 130 -5.70 -7.22 16.70
C PRO A 130 -6.69 -6.21 17.26
N ALA A 131 -6.70 -6.06 18.59
CA ALA A 131 -7.59 -5.11 19.28
C ALA A 131 -7.35 -3.64 18.84
N THR A 132 -6.20 -3.34 18.27
CA THR A 132 -5.85 -2.01 17.73
C THR A 132 -6.46 -1.74 16.36
N LEU A 133 -7.03 -2.76 15.69
CA LEU A 133 -7.70 -2.54 14.40
C LEU A 133 -8.96 -1.70 14.62
N PRO A 134 -9.20 -0.66 13.82
CA PRO A 134 -10.42 0.14 13.91
C PRO A 134 -11.66 -0.74 13.80
N ALA A 135 -12.71 -0.42 14.56
CA ALA A 135 -13.96 -1.19 14.55
C ALA A 135 -14.69 -1.11 13.18
N ALA A 136 -14.44 -0.04 12.41
CA ALA A 136 -14.96 0.13 11.06
C ALA A 136 -14.19 1.23 10.30
N TRP A 137 -14.30 1.22 8.98
CA TRP A 137 -13.73 2.19 8.05
C TRP A 137 -14.71 2.51 6.92
N ASP A 138 -14.49 3.59 6.20
CA ASP A 138 -15.35 3.97 5.07
C ASP A 138 -15.03 3.15 3.83
N VAL A 139 -13.75 2.93 3.54
CA VAL A 139 -13.27 2.26 2.34
C VAL A 139 -12.29 1.15 2.71
N LEU A 140 -12.43 0.00 2.07
CA LEU A 140 -11.41 -1.06 2.05
C LEU A 140 -10.58 -0.92 0.78
N HIS A 141 -9.29 -0.70 0.92
CA HIS A 141 -8.31 -0.77 -0.16
C HIS A 141 -7.56 -2.10 -0.07
N HIS A 142 -7.79 -2.97 -1.04
CA HIS A 142 -7.31 -4.35 -1.05
C HIS A 142 -6.74 -4.69 -2.42
N ILE A 143 -5.48 -4.32 -2.65
CA ILE A 143 -4.82 -4.50 -3.94
C ILE A 143 -3.62 -5.44 -3.81
N GLY A 144 -3.61 -6.49 -4.62
CA GLY A 144 -2.45 -7.37 -4.77
C GLY A 144 -2.19 -8.30 -3.58
N VAL A 145 -3.20 -8.60 -2.76
CA VAL A 145 -3.06 -9.40 -1.53
C VAL A 145 -3.93 -10.65 -1.52
N LEU A 146 -5.17 -10.57 -2.02
CA LEU A 146 -6.16 -11.65 -1.83
C LEU A 146 -5.69 -13.01 -2.36
N TYR A 147 -4.91 -13.04 -3.41
CA TYR A 147 -4.34 -14.27 -3.99
C TYR A 147 -3.20 -14.89 -3.14
N HIS A 148 -2.79 -14.25 -2.06
CA HIS A 148 -1.86 -14.79 -1.07
C HIS A 148 -2.55 -15.40 0.15
N VAL A 149 -3.87 -15.22 0.28
CA VAL A 149 -4.65 -15.67 1.43
C VAL A 149 -5.13 -17.09 1.23
N THR A 150 -4.93 -17.96 2.20
CA THR A 150 -5.35 -19.37 2.15
C THR A 150 -6.87 -19.49 2.08
N ASN A 151 -7.59 -18.68 2.87
CA ASN A 151 -9.05 -18.66 2.93
C ASN A 151 -9.60 -17.27 2.54
N PRO A 152 -9.58 -16.91 1.25
CA PRO A 152 -9.96 -15.55 0.82
C PRO A 152 -11.42 -15.20 1.12
N VAL A 153 -12.33 -16.20 1.13
CA VAL A 153 -13.74 -15.98 1.46
C VAL A 153 -13.90 -15.62 2.94
N GLU A 154 -13.26 -16.36 3.84
CA GLU A 154 -13.31 -16.08 5.29
C GLU A 154 -12.72 -14.71 5.59
N HIS A 155 -11.59 -14.38 4.97
CA HIS A 155 -10.99 -13.05 5.09
C HIS A 155 -11.94 -11.94 4.65
N LEU A 156 -12.58 -12.08 3.50
CA LEU A 156 -13.54 -11.08 3.02
C LEU A 156 -14.76 -10.98 3.94
N LEU A 157 -15.26 -12.10 4.47
CA LEU A 157 -16.37 -12.11 5.45
C LEU A 157 -16.00 -11.42 6.77
N GLU A 158 -14.71 -11.37 7.13
CA GLU A 158 -14.22 -10.65 8.31
C GLU A 158 -14.15 -9.13 8.07
N VAL A 159 -13.68 -8.68 6.91
CA VAL A 159 -13.38 -7.26 6.66
C VAL A 159 -14.52 -6.49 5.99
N LEU A 160 -15.32 -7.13 5.13
CA LEU A 160 -16.41 -6.46 4.41
C LEU A 160 -17.52 -5.93 5.31
N PRO A 161 -17.98 -6.65 6.36
CA PRO A 161 -19.02 -6.13 7.27
C PRO A 161 -18.61 -4.87 8.01
N LYS A 162 -17.32 -4.60 8.16
CA LYS A 162 -16.75 -3.42 8.80
C LYS A 162 -16.53 -2.26 7.80
N THR A 163 -16.69 -2.52 6.51
CA THR A 163 -16.54 -1.54 5.43
C THR A 163 -17.88 -0.85 5.15
N ARG A 164 -17.96 0.46 5.39
CA ARG A 164 -19.23 1.19 5.39
C ARG A 164 -19.71 1.61 4.01
N ARG A 165 -18.80 1.84 3.03
CA ARG A 165 -19.16 2.57 1.82
C ARG A 165 -18.69 1.92 0.54
N ALA A 166 -17.40 1.65 0.39
CA ALA A 166 -16.84 1.19 -0.87
C ALA A 166 -15.62 0.27 -0.68
N VAL A 167 -15.35 -0.53 -1.69
CA VAL A 167 -14.20 -1.43 -1.75
C VAL A 167 -13.46 -1.22 -3.06
N LEU A 168 -12.15 -1.01 -2.98
CA LEU A 168 -11.24 -1.12 -4.11
C LEU A 168 -10.50 -2.46 -3.99
N LEU A 169 -10.95 -3.45 -4.75
CA LEU A 169 -10.37 -4.78 -4.78
C LEU A 169 -9.70 -5.04 -6.14
N ASP A 170 -8.44 -5.42 -6.10
CA ASP A 170 -7.69 -5.88 -7.28
C ASP A 170 -6.93 -7.16 -6.91
N THR A 171 -7.22 -8.24 -7.61
CA THR A 171 -6.64 -9.56 -7.35
C THR A 171 -6.51 -10.36 -8.64
N HIS A 172 -5.67 -11.38 -8.61
CA HIS A 172 -5.61 -12.35 -9.68
C HIS A 172 -6.80 -13.32 -9.58
N VAL A 173 -7.34 -13.70 -10.72
CA VAL A 173 -8.39 -14.70 -10.86
C VAL A 173 -7.97 -15.74 -11.88
N SER A 174 -8.40 -16.99 -11.69
CA SER A 174 -8.23 -18.02 -12.71
C SER A 174 -9.25 -17.83 -13.84
N GLU A 175 -8.80 -17.85 -15.08
CA GLU A 175 -9.68 -17.80 -16.25
C GLU A 175 -10.37 -19.16 -16.52
N ASN A 176 -9.81 -20.26 -16.01
CA ASN A 176 -10.31 -21.62 -16.20
C ASN A 176 -10.86 -22.20 -14.89
N LEU A 177 -12.14 -21.97 -14.65
CA LEU A 177 -12.85 -22.54 -13.49
C LEU A 177 -12.95 -24.08 -13.52
N GLU A 178 -12.86 -24.70 -14.72
CA GLU A 178 -13.03 -26.15 -14.90
C GLU A 178 -11.73 -26.94 -14.72
N THR A 179 -10.58 -26.30 -14.72
CA THR A 179 -9.26 -26.92 -14.57
C THR A 179 -8.54 -26.43 -13.32
N ALA A 180 -9.25 -26.29 -12.20
CA ALA A 180 -8.62 -26.02 -10.92
C ALA A 180 -7.63 -27.14 -10.58
N THR A 181 -6.40 -26.99 -11.03
CA THR A 181 -5.25 -27.77 -10.57
C THR A 181 -4.71 -27.11 -9.32
N ASP A 182 -4.02 -27.86 -8.48
CA ASP A 182 -3.39 -27.34 -7.25
C ASP A 182 -2.30 -26.28 -7.52
N SER A 183 -2.09 -25.91 -8.77
CA SER A 183 -1.17 -24.86 -9.19
C SER A 183 -1.69 -24.10 -10.40
N TYR A 184 -1.45 -22.80 -10.44
CA TYR A 184 -1.76 -21.95 -11.58
C TYR A 184 -0.52 -21.11 -11.98
N VAL A 185 -0.49 -20.72 -13.25
CA VAL A 185 0.63 -19.94 -13.79
C VAL A 185 0.15 -18.54 -14.16
N VAL A 186 0.75 -17.51 -13.54
CA VAL A 186 0.52 -16.11 -13.89
C VAL A 186 1.83 -15.50 -14.37
N ALA A 187 1.82 -14.94 -15.57
CA ALA A 187 3.00 -14.33 -16.19
C ALA A 187 4.24 -15.23 -16.16
N GLY A 188 4.06 -16.55 -16.36
CA GLY A 188 5.15 -17.53 -16.38
C GLY A 188 5.66 -17.98 -15.02
N LYS A 189 4.95 -17.65 -13.93
CA LYS A 189 5.25 -18.15 -12.58
C LYS A 189 4.14 -19.07 -12.10
N SER A 190 4.53 -20.22 -11.54
CA SER A 190 3.61 -21.13 -10.83
C SER A 190 3.37 -20.63 -9.41
N TYR A 191 2.14 -20.75 -8.93
CA TYR A 191 1.71 -20.43 -7.58
C TYR A 191 0.98 -21.63 -6.99
#